data_2d31c1251de239e348ce1ece907c1efb
#
_entry.id   2d31c1251de239e348ce1ece907c1efb
#
_cell.length_a   1.000
_cell.length_b   1.000
_cell.length_c   1.000
_cell.angle_alpha   90.00
_cell.angle_beta   90.00
_cell.angle_gamma   90.00
#
_symmetry.space_group_name_H-M   'P 1'
#
loop_
_entity.id
_entity.type
_entity.pdbx_description
1 polymer ?
#
loop_
_entity_poly.entity_id
_entity_poly.type
_entity_poly.pdbx_seq_one_letter_code
_entity_poly.pdbx_strand_id
1 'polypeptide(L)'
;MSRSDAASAPEPRSTGTAPDAPARPHYAPGVPGAIAPVTEPLSRMLDDAVRRFPDRVALDFLGQATTYRRLGEQVACAAEALRRLGVGRGDVVGVILPNCPQHVVIAYAAWRIGAIVAEHNPLAPAAQIREQIELHRGRVMIAWEKSLARLVQTTGSLEGAGMAGLRVLSVDLSRGLPWVSRLALRLPVAAARSRRSELRGRVPAGVASFDDLVAATAPLPVGHPLPGVEEVAVLLYTGGTTGVPKAVRLTHANARSNAEMSLAWASRTCEAGEETFYAVLPFFHAFGLSL
;
A
#
# COMPACT_ATOMS: atom_id res chain seq x y z
N MET A 1 -35.76 22.89 31.09
CA MET A 1 -34.80 23.70 30.32
C MET A 1 -33.57 22.81 30.12
N SER A 2 -33.49 22.15 29.00
CA SER A 2 -32.32 21.34 28.63
C SER A 2 -31.94 21.76 27.21
N ARG A 3 -30.76 22.36 27.07
CA ARG A 3 -30.19 22.74 25.76
C ARG A 3 -29.51 21.51 25.20
N SER A 4 -29.95 21.07 24.03
CA SER A 4 -29.27 20.08 23.22
C SER A 4 -28.08 20.75 22.54
N ASP A 5 -26.86 20.35 22.92
CA ASP A 5 -25.66 20.65 22.16
C ASP A 5 -25.66 19.79 20.91
N ALA A 6 -26.10 20.37 19.81
CA ALA A 6 -25.89 19.80 18.49
C ALA A 6 -24.42 19.98 18.13
N ALA A 7 -23.65 18.91 18.16
CA ALA A 7 -22.30 18.90 17.64
C ALA A 7 -22.34 19.28 16.14
N SER A 8 -21.76 20.44 15.83
CA SER A 8 -21.59 20.94 14.47
C SER A 8 -20.82 19.92 13.64
N ALA A 9 -21.40 19.46 12.54
CA ALA A 9 -20.71 18.63 11.57
C ALA A 9 -19.50 19.41 11.00
N PRO A 10 -18.34 18.76 10.82
CA PRO A 10 -17.17 19.42 10.25
C PRO A 10 -17.48 19.85 8.81
N GLU A 11 -17.20 21.13 8.50
CA GLU A 11 -17.34 21.66 7.15
C GLU A 11 -16.58 20.81 6.13
N PRO A 12 -17.16 20.55 4.93
CA PRO A 12 -16.44 19.88 3.86
C PRO A 12 -15.21 20.73 3.50
N ARG A 13 -14.02 20.13 3.46
CA ARG A 13 -12.85 20.81 2.87
C ARG A 13 -13.25 21.22 1.46
N SER A 14 -13.08 22.49 1.13
CA SER A 14 -12.98 22.88 -0.26
C SER A 14 -11.84 22.06 -0.87
N THR A 15 -12.17 21.16 -1.80
CA THR A 15 -11.17 20.58 -2.70
C THR A 15 -10.40 21.78 -3.24
N GLY A 16 -9.09 21.84 -2.96
CA GLY A 16 -8.25 23.00 -3.28
C GLY A 16 -8.25 23.28 -4.77
N THR A 17 -9.30 23.92 -5.26
CA THR A 17 -9.40 24.41 -6.63
C THR A 17 -8.51 25.62 -6.72
N ALA A 18 -7.61 25.64 -7.70
CA ALA A 18 -6.95 26.90 -8.08
C ALA A 18 -8.06 27.90 -8.47
N PRO A 19 -8.21 29.05 -7.77
CA PRO A 19 -9.41 29.91 -7.87
C PRO A 19 -9.65 30.50 -9.25
N ASP A 20 -8.70 30.46 -10.20
CA ASP A 20 -8.77 31.13 -11.50
C ASP A 20 -8.49 30.23 -12.72
N ALA A 21 -8.56 28.89 -12.56
CA ALA A 21 -8.34 28.05 -13.74
C ALA A 21 -9.57 28.10 -14.65
N PRO A 22 -9.42 28.43 -15.96
CA PRO A 22 -10.53 28.55 -16.88
C PRO A 22 -11.26 27.20 -17.00
N ALA A 23 -12.62 27.26 -17.00
CA ALA A 23 -13.45 26.09 -17.22
C ALA A 23 -13.06 25.43 -18.56
N ARG A 24 -12.82 24.11 -18.53
CA ARG A 24 -12.50 23.36 -19.74
C ARG A 24 -13.80 22.90 -20.40
N PRO A 25 -14.04 23.24 -21.71
CA PRO A 25 -15.34 23.04 -22.35
C PRO A 25 -15.78 21.56 -22.43
N HIS A 26 -14.85 20.61 -22.23
CA HIS A 26 -15.13 19.17 -22.29
C HIS A 26 -15.19 18.50 -20.92
N TYR A 27 -15.05 19.27 -19.82
CA TYR A 27 -15.20 18.72 -18.47
C TYR A 27 -16.67 18.73 -18.06
N ALA A 28 -17.05 17.74 -17.25
CA ALA A 28 -18.38 17.74 -16.68
C ALA A 28 -18.57 19.02 -15.83
N PRO A 29 -19.78 19.61 -15.81
CA PRO A 29 -20.06 20.81 -15.02
C PRO A 29 -19.64 20.62 -13.56
N GLY A 30 -18.89 21.56 -12.99
CA GLY A 30 -18.40 21.52 -11.61
C GLY A 30 -17.09 20.75 -11.38
N VAL A 31 -16.51 20.11 -12.41
CA VAL A 31 -15.15 19.56 -12.33
C VAL A 31 -14.16 20.72 -12.53
N PRO A 32 -13.21 20.93 -11.59
CA PRO A 32 -12.26 22.03 -11.69
C PRO A 32 -11.31 21.84 -12.89
N GLY A 33 -10.96 22.92 -13.56
CA GLY A 33 -10.01 22.92 -14.69
C GLY A 33 -8.58 22.57 -14.30
N ALA A 34 -8.22 22.70 -13.02
CA ALA A 34 -6.95 22.36 -12.44
C ALA A 34 -7.14 21.97 -10.96
N ILE A 35 -6.21 21.17 -10.43
CA ILE A 35 -6.08 20.91 -8.98
C ILE A 35 -5.07 21.89 -8.38
N ALA A 36 -5.15 22.12 -7.08
CA ALA A 36 -4.13 22.86 -6.35
C ALA A 36 -2.77 22.12 -6.40
N PRO A 37 -1.64 22.82 -6.39
CA PRO A 37 -0.34 22.20 -6.28
C PRO A 37 -0.25 21.31 -5.03
N VAL A 38 0.29 20.10 -5.20
CA VAL A 38 0.54 19.19 -4.09
C VAL A 38 1.74 19.67 -3.29
N THR A 39 1.53 19.91 -1.99
CA THR A 39 2.55 20.42 -1.07
C THR A 39 2.90 19.44 0.04
N GLU A 40 2.18 18.32 0.15
CA GLU A 40 2.38 17.32 1.20
C GLU A 40 2.53 15.92 0.61
N PRO A 41 3.35 15.03 1.21
CA PRO A 41 3.60 13.69 0.71
C PRO A 41 2.37 12.77 0.85
N LEU A 42 2.43 11.60 0.18
CA LEU A 42 1.36 10.58 0.19
C LEU A 42 0.94 10.14 1.59
N SER A 43 1.89 10.01 2.53
CA SER A 43 1.60 9.58 3.89
C SER A 43 0.62 10.50 4.62
N ARG A 44 0.56 11.78 4.27
CA ARG A 44 -0.41 12.73 4.83
C ARG A 44 -1.85 12.41 4.49
N MET A 45 -2.12 11.77 3.37
CA MET A 45 -3.49 11.36 3.02
C MET A 45 -4.08 10.42 4.07
N LEU A 46 -3.29 9.46 4.55
CA LEU A 46 -3.73 8.58 5.64
C LEU A 46 -3.83 9.31 6.97
N ASP A 47 -2.85 10.16 7.32
CA ASP A 47 -2.89 10.96 8.55
C ASP A 47 -4.18 11.80 8.62
N ASP A 48 -4.57 12.41 7.50
CA ASP A 48 -5.78 13.20 7.39
C ASP A 48 -7.05 12.34 7.53
N ALA A 49 -7.07 11.17 6.91
CA ALA A 49 -8.19 10.24 7.01
C ALA A 49 -8.34 9.70 8.44
N VAL A 50 -7.24 9.36 9.11
CA VAL A 50 -7.24 8.93 10.53
C VAL A 50 -7.79 10.03 11.45
N ARG A 51 -7.44 11.30 11.20
CA ARG A 51 -7.95 12.41 12.02
C ARG A 51 -9.44 12.68 11.79
N ARG A 52 -9.89 12.60 10.53
CA ARG A 52 -11.26 12.96 10.15
C ARG A 52 -12.26 11.82 10.37
N PHE A 53 -11.85 10.59 10.16
CA PHE A 53 -12.72 9.42 10.13
C PHE A 53 -12.15 8.22 10.91
N PRO A 54 -11.66 8.40 12.15
CA PRO A 54 -10.90 7.36 12.86
C PRO A 54 -11.63 6.03 12.98
N ASP A 55 -12.95 6.07 13.18
CA ASP A 55 -13.77 4.89 13.46
C ASP A 55 -14.50 4.34 12.21
N ARG A 56 -14.37 5.03 11.04
CA ARG A 56 -14.85 4.51 9.77
C ARG A 56 -13.96 3.37 9.28
N VAL A 57 -14.56 2.46 8.52
CA VAL A 57 -13.84 1.36 7.87
C VAL A 57 -12.96 1.92 6.76
N ALA A 58 -11.65 1.69 6.87
CA ALA A 58 -10.66 2.02 5.85
C ALA A 58 -10.49 0.89 4.85
N LEU A 59 -10.46 -0.35 5.33
CA LEU A 59 -10.26 -1.55 4.51
C LEU A 59 -11.23 -2.63 4.95
N ASP A 60 -11.85 -3.31 3.99
CA ASP A 60 -12.54 -4.58 4.20
C ASP A 60 -11.87 -5.64 3.33
N PHE A 61 -11.35 -6.67 3.95
CA PHE A 61 -10.73 -7.79 3.26
C PHE A 61 -11.46 -9.08 3.59
N LEU A 62 -12.30 -9.51 2.67
CA LEU A 62 -13.08 -10.75 2.79
C LEU A 62 -13.89 -10.82 4.08
N GLY A 63 -14.49 -9.70 4.48
CA GLY A 63 -15.32 -9.56 5.68
C GLY A 63 -14.55 -9.18 6.95
N GLN A 64 -13.24 -8.95 6.87
CA GLN A 64 -12.46 -8.37 7.96
C GLN A 64 -12.31 -6.86 7.76
N ALA A 65 -13.11 -6.11 8.48
CA ALA A 65 -13.02 -4.66 8.51
C ALA A 65 -11.82 -4.18 9.35
N THR A 66 -11.13 -3.15 8.85
CA THR A 66 -10.07 -2.41 9.55
C THR A 66 -10.42 -0.93 9.51
N THR A 67 -10.52 -0.27 10.66
CA THR A 67 -10.80 1.16 10.74
C THR A 67 -9.56 1.99 10.39
N TYR A 68 -9.77 3.28 10.05
CA TYR A 68 -8.66 4.21 9.80
C TYR A 68 -7.72 4.33 11.00
N ARG A 69 -8.26 4.38 12.23
CA ARG A 69 -7.47 4.36 13.48
C ARG A 69 -6.55 3.14 13.51
N ARG A 70 -7.11 1.95 13.30
CA ARG A 70 -6.35 0.70 13.34
C ARG A 70 -5.32 0.62 12.22
N LEU A 71 -5.66 1.08 11.02
CA LEU A 71 -4.72 1.16 9.90
C LEU A 71 -3.55 2.10 10.23
N GLY A 72 -3.83 3.28 10.79
CA GLY A 72 -2.80 4.24 11.21
C GLY A 72 -1.83 3.66 12.26
N GLU A 73 -2.35 2.91 13.25
CA GLU A 73 -1.54 2.20 14.23
C GLU A 73 -0.63 1.14 13.58
N GLN A 74 -1.20 0.33 12.69
CA GLN A 74 -0.44 -0.69 11.97
C GLN A 74 0.66 -0.07 11.10
N VAL A 75 0.36 1.02 10.39
CA VAL A 75 1.34 1.77 9.58
C VAL A 75 2.45 2.33 10.46
N ALA A 76 2.14 2.89 11.62
CA ALA A 76 3.16 3.42 12.53
C ALA A 76 4.10 2.31 13.06
N CYS A 77 3.55 1.15 13.43
CA CYS A 77 4.35 -0.01 13.84
C CYS A 77 5.20 -0.57 12.70
N ALA A 78 4.63 -0.68 11.50
CA ALA A 78 5.34 -1.16 10.32
C ALA A 78 6.47 -0.20 9.88
N ALA A 79 6.24 1.11 9.96
CA ALA A 79 7.24 2.13 9.67
C ALA A 79 8.46 2.01 10.61
N GLU A 80 8.20 1.85 11.92
CA GLU A 80 9.28 1.63 12.89
C GLU A 80 9.98 0.27 12.66
N ALA A 81 9.23 -0.77 12.31
CA ALA A 81 9.81 -2.09 11.99
C ALA A 81 10.78 -1.99 10.80
N LEU A 82 10.38 -1.30 9.72
CA LEU A 82 11.24 -1.04 8.56
C LEU A 82 12.48 -0.24 8.95
N ARG A 83 12.32 0.81 9.75
CA ARG A 83 13.44 1.64 10.24
C ARG A 83 14.44 0.81 11.06
N ARG A 84 13.98 -0.11 11.92
CA ARG A 84 14.84 -1.03 12.67
C ARG A 84 15.58 -2.03 11.79
N LEU A 85 15.05 -2.36 10.62
CA LEU A 85 15.74 -3.15 9.60
C LEU A 85 16.76 -2.32 8.80
N GLY A 86 16.96 -1.05 9.14
CA GLY A 86 17.89 -0.15 8.47
C GLY A 86 17.33 0.55 7.24
N VAL A 87 16.01 0.49 7.02
CA VAL A 87 15.36 1.22 5.93
C VAL A 87 15.18 2.68 6.33
N GLY A 88 15.63 3.59 5.47
CA GLY A 88 15.49 5.03 5.65
C GLY A 88 15.11 5.72 4.35
N ARG A 89 15.23 7.05 4.37
CA ARG A 89 14.90 7.92 3.23
C ARG A 89 15.70 7.55 1.98
N GLY A 90 15.00 7.32 0.87
CA GLY A 90 15.59 6.94 -0.42
C GLY A 90 15.94 5.45 -0.56
N ASP A 91 15.87 4.66 0.52
CA ASP A 91 16.03 3.21 0.43
C ASP A 91 14.81 2.56 -0.24
N VAL A 92 15.04 1.45 -0.94
CA VAL A 92 13.97 0.76 -1.66
C VAL A 92 13.48 -0.46 -0.87
N VAL A 93 12.15 -0.54 -0.72
CA VAL A 93 11.41 -1.70 -0.22
C VAL A 93 10.71 -2.36 -1.39
N GLY A 94 11.13 -3.56 -1.78
CA GLY A 94 10.46 -4.35 -2.81
C GLY A 94 9.21 -5.03 -2.25
N VAL A 95 8.13 -5.01 -3.00
CA VAL A 95 6.84 -5.58 -2.61
C VAL A 95 6.36 -6.57 -3.67
N ILE A 96 6.10 -7.83 -3.28
CA ILE A 96 5.55 -8.88 -4.16
C ILE A 96 4.25 -9.38 -3.52
N LEU A 97 3.18 -8.59 -3.61
CA LEU A 97 1.90 -8.88 -2.96
C LEU A 97 0.72 -8.72 -3.93
N PRO A 98 -0.34 -9.54 -3.79
CA PRO A 98 -1.64 -9.19 -4.35
C PRO A 98 -2.29 -8.07 -3.52
N ASN A 99 -3.48 -7.62 -3.93
CA ASN A 99 -4.27 -6.69 -3.14
C ASN A 99 -4.62 -7.33 -1.78
N CYS A 100 -4.13 -6.74 -0.71
CA CYS A 100 -4.37 -7.19 0.66
C CYS A 100 -4.13 -6.03 1.64
N PRO A 101 -4.64 -6.11 2.88
CA PRO A 101 -4.41 -5.07 3.89
C PRO A 101 -2.92 -4.80 4.15
N GLN A 102 -2.10 -5.84 4.17
CA GLN A 102 -0.66 -5.71 4.41
C GLN A 102 0.03 -4.87 3.32
N HIS A 103 -0.43 -4.94 2.05
CA HIS A 103 0.10 -4.12 0.97
C HIS A 103 -0.07 -2.62 1.28
N VAL A 104 -1.27 -2.22 1.69
CA VAL A 104 -1.57 -0.84 2.08
C VAL A 104 -0.71 -0.42 3.28
N VAL A 105 -0.61 -1.26 4.30
CA VAL A 105 0.22 -1.00 5.48
C VAL A 105 1.68 -0.77 5.09
N ILE A 106 2.24 -1.63 4.24
CA ILE A 106 3.63 -1.55 3.79
C ILE A 106 3.89 -0.27 3.00
N ALA A 107 3.02 0.06 2.04
CA ALA A 107 3.17 1.23 1.20
C ALA A 107 3.18 2.52 2.05
N TYR A 108 2.17 2.71 2.90
CA TYR A 108 2.12 3.89 3.78
C TYR A 108 3.24 3.91 4.82
N ALA A 109 3.68 2.76 5.33
CA ALA A 109 4.81 2.68 6.25
C ALA A 109 6.13 3.09 5.59
N ALA A 110 6.40 2.62 4.38
CA ALA A 110 7.58 3.01 3.60
C ALA A 110 7.54 4.51 3.28
N TRP A 111 6.43 5.03 2.78
CA TRP A 111 6.28 6.46 2.49
C TRP A 111 6.40 7.34 3.73
N ARG A 112 5.98 6.84 4.89
CA ARG A 112 6.09 7.58 6.17
C ARG A 112 7.52 7.88 6.56
N ILE A 113 8.46 7.00 6.26
CA ILE A 113 9.90 7.14 6.54
C ILE A 113 10.72 7.61 5.35
N GLY A 114 10.06 7.99 4.24
CA GLY A 114 10.70 8.45 3.01
C GLY A 114 11.37 7.35 2.19
N ALA A 115 11.00 6.08 2.42
CA ALA A 115 11.44 4.96 1.61
C ALA A 115 10.61 4.83 0.32
N ILE A 116 11.19 4.21 -0.68
CA ILE A 116 10.62 4.00 -2.01
C ILE A 116 10.00 2.60 -2.06
N VAL A 117 8.75 2.48 -2.51
CA VAL A 117 8.10 1.19 -2.76
C VAL A 117 8.37 0.74 -4.18
N ALA A 118 9.00 -0.43 -4.37
CA ALA A 118 9.16 -1.04 -5.68
C ALA A 118 8.13 -2.16 -5.84
N GLU A 119 7.19 -1.97 -6.76
CA GLU A 119 6.04 -2.85 -6.96
C GLU A 119 6.35 -3.96 -7.95
N HIS A 120 6.13 -5.20 -7.55
CA HIS A 120 6.32 -6.37 -8.39
C HIS A 120 5.02 -7.16 -8.55
N ASN A 121 4.76 -7.61 -9.77
CA ASN A 121 3.63 -8.51 -10.01
C ASN A 121 3.87 -9.87 -9.33
N PRO A 122 3.03 -10.28 -8.36
CA PRO A 122 3.19 -11.55 -7.65
C PRO A 122 3.05 -12.79 -8.53
N LEU A 123 2.54 -12.63 -9.75
CA LEU A 123 2.36 -13.70 -10.72
C LEU A 123 3.40 -13.66 -11.87
N ALA A 124 4.28 -12.67 -11.90
CA ALA A 124 5.30 -12.56 -12.96
C ALA A 124 6.27 -13.75 -12.95
N PRO A 125 6.88 -14.10 -14.10
CA PRO A 125 7.95 -15.09 -14.17
C PRO A 125 9.11 -14.76 -13.24
N ALA A 126 9.75 -15.79 -12.67
CA ALA A 126 10.86 -15.60 -11.72
C ALA A 126 12.04 -14.81 -12.31
N ALA A 127 12.35 -15.02 -13.58
CA ALA A 127 13.38 -14.27 -14.28
C ALA A 127 13.10 -12.77 -14.31
N GLN A 128 11.87 -12.39 -14.63
CA GLN A 128 11.43 -10.98 -14.65
C GLN A 128 11.52 -10.34 -13.26
N ILE A 129 11.07 -11.04 -12.21
CA ILE A 129 11.16 -10.55 -10.83
C ILE A 129 12.63 -10.36 -10.44
N ARG A 130 13.48 -11.30 -10.76
CA ARG A 130 14.92 -11.22 -10.50
C ARG A 130 15.57 -10.00 -11.17
N GLU A 131 15.32 -9.79 -12.47
CA GLU A 131 15.84 -8.63 -13.19
C GLU A 131 15.38 -7.30 -12.56
N GLN A 132 14.13 -7.22 -12.14
CA GLN A 132 13.59 -6.05 -11.45
C GLN A 132 14.25 -5.81 -10.09
N ILE A 133 14.50 -6.87 -9.31
CA ILE A 133 15.18 -6.80 -8.01
C ILE A 133 16.62 -6.32 -8.20
N GLU A 134 17.35 -6.88 -9.17
CA GLU A 134 18.72 -6.46 -9.50
C GLU A 134 18.79 -4.99 -9.93
N LEU A 135 17.75 -4.50 -10.61
CA LEU A 135 17.67 -3.11 -11.07
C LEU A 135 17.50 -2.11 -9.92
N HIS A 136 16.61 -2.40 -8.94
CA HIS A 136 16.33 -1.42 -7.88
C HIS A 136 17.28 -1.52 -6.67
N ARG A 137 18.00 -2.62 -6.48
CA ARG A 137 18.97 -2.82 -5.39
C ARG A 137 18.40 -2.50 -4.00
N GLY A 138 17.21 -3.02 -3.71
CA GLY A 138 16.50 -2.74 -2.46
C GLY A 138 17.23 -3.28 -1.23
N ARG A 139 16.80 -2.83 -0.04
CA ARG A 139 17.28 -3.34 1.26
C ARG A 139 16.42 -4.46 1.79
N VAL A 140 15.11 -4.34 1.59
CA VAL A 140 14.09 -5.25 2.12
C VAL A 140 13.22 -5.70 0.97
N MET A 141 12.87 -6.98 0.98
CA MET A 141 11.84 -7.55 0.11
C MET A 141 10.72 -8.11 0.98
N ILE A 142 9.49 -7.68 0.75
CA ILE A 142 8.31 -8.16 1.45
C ILE A 142 7.42 -8.87 0.44
N ALA A 143 7.22 -10.16 0.65
CA ALA A 143 6.57 -10.97 -0.38
C ALA A 143 5.54 -11.94 0.21
N TRP A 144 4.48 -12.18 -0.56
CA TRP A 144 3.51 -13.21 -0.25
C TRP A 144 4.17 -14.59 -0.14
N GLU A 145 3.85 -15.36 0.89
CA GLU A 145 4.38 -16.72 1.11
C GLU A 145 4.34 -17.59 -0.16
N LYS A 146 3.22 -17.53 -0.90
CA LYS A 146 3.05 -18.33 -2.12
C LYS A 146 3.97 -17.87 -3.26
N SER A 147 4.21 -16.56 -3.38
CA SER A 147 5.18 -16.02 -4.34
C SER A 147 6.60 -16.45 -3.98
N LEU A 148 6.98 -16.38 -2.70
CA LEU A 148 8.28 -16.87 -2.22
C LEU A 148 8.46 -18.36 -2.51
N ALA A 149 7.47 -19.18 -2.18
CA ALA A 149 7.51 -20.62 -2.44
C ALA A 149 7.72 -20.93 -3.93
N ARG A 150 6.98 -20.23 -4.80
CA ARG A 150 7.09 -20.38 -6.26
C ARG A 150 8.47 -19.93 -6.77
N LEU A 151 8.95 -18.78 -6.30
CA LEU A 151 10.28 -18.26 -6.70
C LEU A 151 11.38 -19.25 -6.33
N VAL A 152 11.41 -19.71 -5.09
CA VAL A 152 12.40 -20.69 -4.64
C VAL A 152 12.27 -22.03 -5.36
N GLN A 153 11.06 -22.50 -5.64
CA GLN A 153 10.82 -23.72 -6.42
C GLN A 153 11.40 -23.59 -7.84
N THR A 154 11.30 -22.41 -8.45
CA THR A 154 11.77 -22.19 -9.83
C THR A 154 13.27 -21.94 -9.91
N THR A 155 13.85 -21.25 -8.92
CA THR A 155 15.24 -20.78 -8.95
C THR A 155 16.19 -21.54 -8.02
N GLY A 156 15.66 -22.46 -7.22
CA GLY A 156 16.38 -23.27 -6.25
C GLY A 156 16.64 -22.57 -4.90
N SER A 157 16.69 -21.26 -4.84
CA SER A 157 16.95 -20.49 -3.62
C SER A 157 16.47 -19.05 -3.71
N LEU A 158 16.49 -18.32 -2.58
CA LEU A 158 16.25 -16.87 -2.57
C LEU A 158 17.37 -16.12 -3.32
N GLU A 159 18.60 -16.57 -3.25
CA GLU A 159 19.72 -16.00 -4.01
C GLU A 159 19.49 -16.15 -5.51
N GLY A 160 19.07 -17.35 -5.96
CA GLY A 160 18.70 -17.62 -7.35
C GLY A 160 17.53 -16.72 -7.84
N ALA A 161 16.66 -16.31 -6.92
CA ALA A 161 15.59 -15.34 -7.18
C ALA A 161 16.05 -13.86 -7.17
N GLY A 162 17.36 -13.58 -7.01
CA GLY A 162 17.92 -12.22 -6.97
C GLY A 162 17.84 -11.55 -5.59
N MET A 163 17.51 -12.29 -4.54
CA MET A 163 17.32 -11.74 -3.18
C MET A 163 18.56 -11.89 -2.28
N ALA A 164 19.73 -12.14 -2.88
CA ALA A 164 21.00 -12.23 -2.15
C ALA A 164 21.27 -10.92 -1.37
N GLY A 165 21.58 -11.04 -0.09
CA GLY A 165 21.89 -9.90 0.77
C GLY A 165 20.69 -9.04 1.17
N LEU A 166 19.46 -9.32 0.69
CA LEU A 166 18.25 -8.62 1.10
C LEU A 166 17.69 -9.19 2.41
N ARG A 167 17.04 -8.33 3.20
CA ARG A 167 16.16 -8.77 4.27
C ARG A 167 14.83 -9.18 3.66
N VAL A 168 14.54 -10.48 3.63
CA VAL A 168 13.29 -11.00 3.08
C VAL A 168 12.29 -11.23 4.21
N LEU A 169 11.07 -10.71 4.05
CA LEU A 169 9.95 -10.90 4.96
C LEU A 169 8.79 -11.56 4.21
N SER A 170 8.13 -12.49 4.88
CA SER A 170 6.95 -13.17 4.34
C SER A 170 5.65 -12.54 4.85
N VAL A 171 4.63 -12.53 3.98
CA VAL A 171 3.27 -12.12 4.31
C VAL A 171 2.32 -13.32 4.18
N ASP A 172 1.60 -13.60 5.26
CA ASP A 172 0.52 -14.58 5.32
C ASP A 172 -0.82 -13.88 5.08
N LEU A 173 -1.39 -14.03 3.88
CA LEU A 173 -2.67 -13.39 3.54
C LEU A 173 -3.83 -13.85 4.43
N SER A 174 -3.76 -15.06 5.02
CA SER A 174 -4.80 -15.54 5.91
C SER A 174 -4.93 -14.71 7.19
N ARG A 175 -3.90 -13.95 7.57
CA ARG A 175 -3.96 -13.03 8.73
C ARG A 175 -4.87 -11.83 8.49
N GLY A 176 -5.14 -11.48 7.26
CA GLY A 176 -6.13 -10.46 6.88
C GLY A 176 -7.58 -10.93 6.97
N LEU A 177 -7.85 -12.22 7.23
CA LEU A 177 -9.20 -12.77 7.33
C LEU A 177 -9.81 -12.61 8.73
N PRO A 178 -11.15 -12.64 8.85
CA PRO A 178 -11.84 -12.77 10.13
C PRO A 178 -11.33 -13.96 10.93
N TRP A 179 -11.29 -13.81 12.27
CA TRP A 179 -10.74 -14.86 13.14
C TRP A 179 -11.45 -16.22 12.99
N VAL A 180 -12.78 -16.21 12.77
CA VAL A 180 -13.57 -17.43 12.51
C VAL A 180 -13.09 -18.13 11.24
N SER A 181 -12.90 -17.37 10.15
CA SER A 181 -12.38 -17.89 8.89
C SER A 181 -10.97 -18.47 9.07
N ARG A 182 -10.11 -17.80 9.82
CA ARG A 182 -8.77 -18.30 10.17
C ARG A 182 -8.82 -19.62 10.96
N LEU A 183 -9.76 -19.75 11.88
CA LEU A 183 -9.96 -21.00 12.60
C LEU A 183 -10.47 -22.10 11.68
N ALA A 184 -11.43 -21.79 10.81
CA ALA A 184 -11.95 -22.75 9.81
C ALA A 184 -10.86 -23.28 8.86
N LEU A 185 -9.86 -22.46 8.51
CA LEU A 185 -8.72 -22.91 7.71
C LEU A 185 -7.87 -24.00 8.41
N ARG A 186 -7.97 -24.18 9.75
CA ARG A 186 -7.24 -25.22 10.49
C ARG A 186 -7.92 -26.58 10.45
N LEU A 187 -9.18 -26.64 10.03
CA LEU A 187 -9.92 -27.90 9.98
C LEU A 187 -9.26 -28.92 9.02
N PRO A 188 -9.25 -30.20 9.35
CA PRO A 188 -8.62 -31.26 8.54
C PRO A 188 -9.48 -31.70 7.35
N VAL A 189 -10.30 -30.80 6.78
CA VAL A 189 -11.18 -31.07 5.64
C VAL A 189 -10.57 -30.60 4.32
N ALA A 190 -10.96 -31.21 3.21
CA ALA A 190 -10.41 -30.91 1.88
C ALA A 190 -10.60 -29.44 1.48
N ALA A 191 -11.78 -28.86 1.71
CA ALA A 191 -12.08 -27.48 1.40
C ALA A 191 -11.17 -26.50 2.17
N ALA A 192 -10.91 -26.74 3.47
CA ALA A 192 -10.00 -25.92 4.27
C ALA A 192 -8.54 -26.02 3.77
N ARG A 193 -8.11 -27.23 3.38
CA ARG A 193 -6.78 -27.44 2.78
C ARG A 193 -6.63 -26.70 1.46
N SER A 194 -7.62 -26.78 0.57
CA SER A 194 -7.62 -26.06 -0.70
C SER A 194 -7.55 -24.56 -0.49
N ARG A 195 -8.44 -24.01 0.35
CA ARG A 195 -8.47 -22.56 0.64
C ARG A 195 -7.16 -22.07 1.28
N ARG A 196 -6.59 -22.86 2.21
CA ARG A 196 -5.30 -22.56 2.81
C ARG A 196 -4.17 -22.52 1.77
N SER A 197 -4.15 -23.48 0.82
CA SER A 197 -3.14 -23.50 -0.26
C SER A 197 -3.28 -22.35 -1.26
N GLU A 198 -4.46 -21.73 -1.36
CA GLU A 198 -4.65 -20.52 -2.15
C GLU A 198 -4.04 -19.28 -1.47
N LEU A 199 -4.11 -19.20 -0.15
CA LEU A 199 -3.73 -18.03 0.64
C LEU A 199 -2.28 -18.09 1.15
N ARG A 200 -1.75 -19.29 1.36
CA ARG A 200 -0.46 -19.53 1.99
C ARG A 200 0.49 -20.33 1.11
N GLY A 201 1.78 -20.17 1.35
CA GLY A 201 2.84 -20.96 0.76
C GLY A 201 3.83 -21.47 1.80
N ARG A 202 4.75 -22.33 1.39
CA ARG A 202 5.86 -22.75 2.25
C ARG A 202 6.87 -21.60 2.36
N VAL A 203 7.07 -21.12 3.56
CA VAL A 203 8.07 -20.07 3.83
C VAL A 203 9.47 -20.69 3.82
N PRO A 204 10.42 -20.15 3.04
CA PRO A 204 11.81 -20.59 3.07
C PRO A 204 12.44 -20.41 4.46
N ALA A 205 13.42 -21.25 4.79
CA ALA A 205 14.14 -21.13 6.05
C ALA A 205 14.83 -19.75 6.19
N GLY A 206 14.82 -19.21 7.39
CA GLY A 206 15.43 -17.90 7.68
C GLY A 206 14.59 -16.67 7.29
N VAL A 207 13.43 -16.85 6.66
CA VAL A 207 12.52 -15.74 6.33
C VAL A 207 11.60 -15.47 7.50
N ALA A 208 11.64 -14.24 8.03
CA ALA A 208 10.78 -13.80 9.12
C ALA A 208 9.38 -13.39 8.62
N SER A 209 8.39 -13.44 9.50
CA SER A 209 7.03 -12.95 9.21
C SER A 209 6.97 -11.43 9.37
N PHE A 210 6.47 -10.74 8.35
CA PHE A 210 6.18 -9.31 8.41
C PHE A 210 5.14 -9.00 9.49
N ASP A 211 4.06 -9.76 9.53
CA ASP A 211 2.97 -9.53 10.49
C ASP A 211 3.45 -9.69 11.94
N ASP A 212 4.31 -10.68 12.23
CA ASP A 212 4.85 -10.89 13.58
C ASP A 212 5.84 -9.78 13.95
N LEU A 213 6.66 -9.34 13.00
CA LEU A 213 7.58 -8.23 13.20
C LEU A 213 6.82 -6.94 13.54
N VAL A 214 5.77 -6.62 12.80
CA VAL A 214 4.93 -5.44 13.05
C VAL A 214 4.23 -5.54 14.40
N ALA A 215 3.69 -6.71 14.75
CA ALA A 215 3.02 -6.93 16.04
C ALA A 215 3.95 -6.79 17.26
N ALA A 216 5.24 -7.09 17.08
CA ALA A 216 6.26 -6.99 18.13
C ALA A 216 6.93 -5.61 18.19
N THR A 217 6.59 -4.68 17.29
CA THR A 217 7.26 -3.38 17.17
C THR A 217 6.38 -2.26 17.71
N ALA A 218 6.93 -1.42 18.58
CA ALA A 218 6.26 -0.19 19.02
C ALA A 218 6.09 0.79 17.84
N PRO A 219 5.08 1.68 17.87
CA PRO A 219 4.85 2.60 16.78
C PRO A 219 6.01 3.60 16.60
N LEU A 220 6.19 4.06 15.38
CA LEU A 220 7.13 5.13 15.03
C LEU A 220 6.86 6.37 15.90
N PRO A 221 7.90 7.00 16.47
CA PRO A 221 7.72 8.20 17.29
C PRO A 221 6.95 9.31 16.56
N VAL A 222 6.10 10.00 17.30
CA VAL A 222 5.41 11.21 16.81
C VAL A 222 6.44 12.27 16.42
N GLY A 223 6.22 12.94 15.29
CA GLY A 223 7.14 13.98 14.80
C GLY A 223 8.28 13.46 13.93
N HIS A 224 8.30 12.18 13.59
CA HIS A 224 9.26 11.68 12.60
C HIS A 224 9.18 12.50 11.29
N PRO A 225 10.32 13.01 10.76
CA PRO A 225 10.34 13.84 9.57
C PRO A 225 9.70 13.16 8.37
N LEU A 226 8.88 13.91 7.62
CA LEU A 226 8.28 13.44 6.39
C LEU A 226 9.18 13.70 5.18
N PRO A 227 9.06 12.91 4.10
CA PRO A 227 9.74 13.20 2.84
C PRO A 227 9.19 14.47 2.17
N GLY A 228 9.98 15.05 1.29
CA GLY A 228 9.52 16.09 0.38
C GLY A 228 8.65 15.53 -0.74
N VAL A 229 7.79 16.36 -1.32
CA VAL A 229 6.86 15.95 -2.37
C VAL A 229 7.55 15.51 -3.67
N GLU A 230 8.73 16.07 -3.95
CA GLU A 230 9.52 15.73 -5.14
C GLU A 230 10.39 14.47 -4.95
N GLU A 231 10.42 13.90 -3.75
CA GLU A 231 11.13 12.64 -3.54
C GLU A 231 10.38 11.48 -4.19
N VAL A 232 11.12 10.50 -4.68
CA VAL A 232 10.54 9.30 -5.29
C VAL A 232 9.83 8.46 -4.23
N ALA A 233 8.57 8.14 -4.50
CA ALA A 233 7.74 7.32 -3.63
C ALA A 233 7.58 5.89 -4.14
N VAL A 234 7.55 5.72 -5.47
CA VAL A 234 7.21 4.43 -6.09
C VAL A 234 8.08 4.16 -7.31
N LEU A 235 8.47 2.90 -7.47
CA LEU A 235 9.02 2.35 -8.70
C LEU A 235 8.01 1.38 -9.31
N LEU A 236 7.60 1.63 -10.54
CA LEU A 236 6.72 0.75 -11.31
C LEU A 236 7.48 0.23 -12.54
N TYR A 237 7.33 -1.06 -12.82
CA TYR A 237 8.02 -1.67 -13.95
C TYR A 237 7.10 -1.74 -15.17
N THR A 238 7.61 -1.26 -16.28
CA THR A 238 6.93 -1.39 -17.58
C THR A 238 7.51 -2.57 -18.34
N GLY A 239 6.65 -3.33 -19.01
CA GLY A 239 7.09 -4.31 -20.02
C GLY A 239 7.66 -3.55 -21.22
N GLY A 240 8.98 -3.38 -21.25
CA GLY A 240 9.64 -2.70 -22.36
C GLY A 240 9.45 -3.48 -23.66
N THR A 241 9.06 -2.82 -24.73
CA THR A 241 9.05 -3.37 -26.10
C THR A 241 10.45 -3.79 -26.56
N THR A 242 11.49 -3.38 -25.86
CA THR A 242 12.91 -3.67 -26.13
C THR A 242 13.47 -4.82 -25.28
N GLY A 243 12.67 -5.51 -24.50
CA GLY A 243 13.09 -6.68 -23.70
C GLY A 243 13.77 -6.36 -22.36
N VAL A 244 14.26 -5.14 -22.15
CA VAL A 244 14.88 -4.74 -20.88
C VAL A 244 13.84 -4.06 -19.99
N PRO A 245 13.60 -4.54 -18.75
CA PRO A 245 12.69 -3.90 -17.81
C PRO A 245 13.13 -2.45 -17.54
N LYS A 246 12.16 -1.52 -17.56
CA LYS A 246 12.39 -0.12 -17.18
C LYS A 246 11.59 0.19 -15.94
N ALA A 247 12.24 0.83 -14.95
CA ALA A 247 11.57 1.32 -13.76
C ALA A 247 11.16 2.79 -13.98
N VAL A 248 9.85 3.04 -13.93
CA VAL A 248 9.29 4.39 -13.87
C VAL A 248 9.35 4.86 -12.42
N ARG A 249 9.91 6.05 -12.21
CA ARG A 249 10.02 6.69 -10.91
C ARG A 249 8.86 7.67 -10.74
N LEU A 250 7.99 7.43 -9.78
CA LEU A 250 6.93 8.37 -9.41
C LEU A 250 7.27 9.04 -8.09
N THR A 251 7.21 10.38 -8.07
CA THR A 251 7.37 11.15 -6.83
C THR A 251 6.09 11.12 -6.00
N HIS A 252 6.17 11.55 -4.74
CA HIS A 252 4.98 11.76 -3.90
C HIS A 252 4.01 12.74 -4.58
N ALA A 253 4.53 13.81 -5.21
CA ALA A 253 3.71 14.76 -5.96
C ALA A 253 2.99 14.11 -7.15
N ASN A 254 3.67 13.27 -7.94
CA ASN A 254 3.06 12.61 -9.09
C ASN A 254 1.88 11.72 -8.67
N ALA A 255 2.11 10.83 -7.70
CA ALA A 255 1.09 9.88 -7.26
C ALA A 255 -0.07 10.59 -6.56
N ARG A 256 0.23 11.56 -5.69
CA ARG A 256 -0.81 12.33 -4.98
C ARG A 256 -1.62 13.21 -5.94
N SER A 257 -0.98 13.88 -6.91
CA SER A 257 -1.71 14.66 -7.92
C SER A 257 -2.69 13.80 -8.70
N ASN A 258 -2.32 12.55 -9.03
CA ASN A 258 -3.25 11.64 -9.72
C ASN A 258 -4.46 11.29 -8.83
N ALA A 259 -4.25 11.02 -7.54
CA ALA A 259 -5.34 10.77 -6.60
C ALA A 259 -6.25 12.02 -6.43
N GLU A 260 -5.66 13.21 -6.28
CA GLU A 260 -6.42 14.47 -6.17
C GLU A 260 -7.22 14.77 -7.46
N MET A 261 -6.69 14.49 -8.65
CA MET A 261 -7.42 14.60 -9.91
C MET A 261 -8.59 13.61 -9.97
N SER A 262 -8.38 12.36 -9.55
CA SER A 262 -9.45 11.36 -9.49
C SER A 262 -10.57 11.77 -8.53
N LEU A 263 -10.22 12.28 -7.35
CA LEU A 263 -11.17 12.82 -6.39
C LEU A 263 -11.91 14.03 -6.93
N ALA A 264 -11.26 14.94 -7.67
CA ALA A 264 -11.90 16.09 -8.29
C ALA A 264 -12.96 15.67 -9.31
N TRP A 265 -12.71 14.61 -10.08
CA TRP A 265 -13.70 14.04 -10.99
C TRP A 265 -14.85 13.33 -10.24
N ALA A 266 -14.55 12.63 -9.16
CA ALA A 266 -15.54 11.90 -8.36
C ALA A 266 -16.34 12.79 -7.40
N SER A 267 -15.89 14.02 -7.12
CA SER A 267 -16.42 14.91 -6.07
C SER A 267 -17.91 15.25 -6.19
N ARG A 268 -18.50 15.05 -7.37
CA ARG A 268 -19.94 15.27 -7.59
C ARG A 268 -20.84 14.09 -7.22
N THR A 269 -20.25 12.91 -7.15
CA THR A 269 -20.96 11.64 -6.91
C THR A 269 -20.51 10.94 -5.66
N CYS A 270 -19.39 11.40 -5.07
CA CYS A 270 -18.76 10.77 -3.90
C CYS A 270 -18.73 11.76 -2.73
N GLU A 271 -19.19 11.31 -1.58
CA GLU A 271 -19.11 12.04 -0.31
C GLU A 271 -17.95 11.51 0.53
N ALA A 272 -17.12 12.43 1.04
CA ALA A 272 -15.94 12.05 1.81
C ALA A 272 -16.31 11.25 3.07
N GLY A 273 -15.80 10.02 3.16
CA GLY A 273 -16.02 9.12 4.29
C GLY A 273 -17.24 8.20 4.14
N GLU A 274 -18.04 8.33 3.07
CA GLU A 274 -19.24 7.49 2.84
C GLU A 274 -19.00 6.42 1.77
N GLU A 275 -18.06 6.65 0.84
CA GLU A 275 -17.90 5.81 -0.33
C GLU A 275 -17.12 4.52 -0.04
N THR A 276 -17.48 3.47 -0.77
CA THR A 276 -16.77 2.20 -0.77
C THR A 276 -16.30 1.87 -2.18
N PHE A 277 -14.99 1.68 -2.34
CA PHE A 277 -14.39 1.29 -3.61
C PHE A 277 -13.96 -0.18 -3.58
N TYR A 278 -14.34 -0.92 -4.61
CA TYR A 278 -13.83 -2.27 -4.81
C TYR A 278 -12.45 -2.23 -5.45
N ALA A 279 -11.42 -2.58 -4.68
CA ALA A 279 -10.04 -2.62 -5.13
C ALA A 279 -9.77 -3.86 -6.00
N VAL A 280 -10.40 -3.93 -7.18
CA VAL A 280 -10.24 -5.06 -8.12
C VAL A 280 -9.00 -4.93 -8.99
N LEU A 281 -8.53 -3.69 -9.20
CA LEU A 281 -7.32 -3.44 -9.98
C LEU A 281 -6.08 -3.70 -9.12
N PRO A 282 -5.06 -4.35 -9.70
CA PRO A 282 -3.86 -4.69 -8.93
C PRO A 282 -3.11 -3.46 -8.43
N PHE A 283 -2.77 -3.41 -7.14
CA PHE A 283 -2.02 -2.30 -6.54
C PHE A 283 -0.58 -2.18 -7.08
N PHE A 284 -0.02 -3.26 -7.60
CA PHE A 284 1.29 -3.23 -8.26
C PHE A 284 1.28 -2.60 -9.68
N HIS A 285 0.15 -2.08 -10.13
CA HIS A 285 0.01 -1.29 -11.35
C HIS A 285 -0.38 0.16 -11.03
N ALA A 286 0.08 1.11 -11.86
CA ALA A 286 -0.11 2.54 -11.65
C ALA A 286 -1.57 2.92 -11.35
N PHE A 287 -2.52 2.37 -12.10
CA PHE A 287 -3.94 2.70 -11.93
C PHE A 287 -4.51 2.15 -10.63
N GLY A 288 -4.19 0.89 -10.28
CA GLY A 288 -4.65 0.30 -9.01
C GLY A 288 -4.02 0.95 -7.77
N LEU A 289 -2.78 1.45 -7.90
CA LEU A 289 -2.08 2.12 -6.81
C LEU A 289 -2.63 3.51 -6.52
N SER A 290 -3.20 4.17 -7.51
CA SER A 290 -3.62 5.59 -7.43
C SER A 290 -5.13 5.79 -7.29
N LEU A 291 -5.90 4.71 -7.18
CA LEU A 291 -7.31 4.72 -6.79
C LEU A 291 -7.40 4.64 -5.26
#